data_9f4396f41595d8507f14365635e900e9
#
_entry.id   9f4396f41595d8507f14365635e900e9
#
_cell.length_a   1.000
_cell.length_b   1.000
_cell.length_c   1.000
_cell.angle_alpha   90.00
_cell.angle_beta   90.00
_cell.angle_gamma   90.00
#
_symmetry.space_group_name_H-M   'P 1'
#
loop_
_entity.id
_entity.type
_entity.pdbx_description
1 polymer ?
#
loop_
_entity_poly.entity_id
_entity_poly.type
_entity_poly.pdbx_seq_one_letter_code
_entity_poly.pdbx_strand_id
1 'polypeptide(L)'
;MYASEWENGKRTISDRYAAILRQLLGVTDPELRGTTPAPVAPAADGYDELLSRIDAASSVSESMVKAFNDQTELLRTMDRQMGAAVLVDQMTGHLAALEDALNFAVLPTARRPVALALAGASTLAAWQAIDSGAVERAWRHYELAKRAARDAEAPMYLAHAMAEQAYVLCEAGRPTLGVDLVRDARRTVGQAGSARLRAWLYAAEAEMCAHAGMPDDCRRALDAAMASIPPGPEDRDPDMLSIFLNGAHLARWHGNVLALLGDGDAVTSLYGALEGMDPTFVRARAGLHTDLAQAHLTRAEYDDAHTHLRQARLLASRTGSVRQRRRVDMLSARL
;
A
#
# COMPACT_ATOMS: atom_id res chain seq x y z
N MET A 1 34.19 -12.35 -53.43
CA MET A 1 35.01 -11.16 -53.73
C MET A 1 34.15 -9.89 -53.80
N TYR A 2 33.03 -9.82 -54.51
CA TYR A 2 32.18 -8.61 -54.62
C TYR A 2 31.50 -8.16 -53.33
N ALA A 3 31.02 -9.08 -52.48
CA ALA A 3 30.35 -8.73 -51.24
C ALA A 3 31.24 -7.91 -50.27
N SER A 4 32.47 -8.33 -50.13
CA SER A 4 33.46 -7.61 -49.26
C SER A 4 33.83 -6.22 -49.80
N GLU A 5 33.74 -5.99 -51.12
CA GLU A 5 33.98 -4.64 -51.68
C GLU A 5 32.79 -3.70 -51.41
N TRP A 6 31.57 -4.24 -51.39
CA TRP A 6 30.35 -3.51 -51.05
C TRP A 6 30.31 -3.16 -49.58
N GLU A 7 30.59 -4.13 -48.69
CA GLU A 7 30.63 -3.91 -47.21
C GLU A 7 31.64 -2.87 -46.79
N ASN A 8 32.77 -2.75 -47.54
CA ASN A 8 33.81 -1.79 -47.21
C ASN A 8 33.69 -0.46 -48.02
N GLY A 9 32.59 -0.24 -48.71
CA GLY A 9 32.33 0.98 -49.47
C GLY A 9 33.24 1.21 -50.69
N LYS A 10 34.01 0.19 -51.12
CA LYS A 10 34.94 0.27 -52.23
C LYS A 10 34.25 0.20 -53.59
N ARG A 11 32.99 -0.22 -53.63
CA ARG A 11 32.21 -0.35 -54.86
C ARG A 11 30.73 -0.14 -54.55
N THR A 12 30.04 0.60 -55.46
CA THR A 12 28.59 0.79 -55.37
C THR A 12 27.82 -0.45 -55.84
N ILE A 13 26.73 -0.78 -55.14
CA ILE A 13 25.85 -1.89 -55.50
C ILE A 13 25.05 -1.47 -56.75
N SER A 14 25.08 -2.30 -57.81
CA SER A 14 24.25 -2.04 -59.00
C SER A 14 22.79 -2.35 -58.71
N ASP A 15 21.87 -1.68 -59.43
CA ASP A 15 20.41 -1.81 -59.23
C ASP A 15 19.93 -3.27 -59.30
N ARG A 16 20.56 -4.13 -60.16
CA ARG A 16 20.27 -5.53 -60.27
C ARG A 16 20.57 -6.29 -58.97
N TYR A 17 21.70 -6.03 -58.32
CA TYR A 17 22.06 -6.70 -57.09
C TYR A 17 21.29 -6.09 -55.89
N ALA A 18 21.00 -4.79 -55.90
CA ALA A 18 20.17 -4.14 -54.91
C ALA A 18 18.77 -4.75 -54.88
N ALA A 19 18.17 -5.04 -56.02
CA ALA A 19 16.87 -5.73 -56.11
C ALA A 19 16.88 -7.13 -55.47
N ILE A 20 17.93 -7.91 -55.73
CA ILE A 20 18.12 -9.26 -55.18
C ILE A 20 18.30 -9.19 -53.64
N LEU A 21 19.14 -8.27 -53.15
CA LEU A 21 19.40 -8.13 -51.73
C LEU A 21 18.16 -7.67 -50.94
N ARG A 22 17.34 -6.77 -51.52
CA ARG A 22 16.05 -6.39 -50.94
C ARG A 22 15.11 -7.61 -50.80
N GLN A 23 15.04 -8.43 -51.82
CA GLN A 23 14.15 -9.61 -51.83
C GLN A 23 14.62 -10.70 -50.84
N LEU A 24 15.94 -10.88 -50.69
CA LEU A 24 16.51 -11.96 -49.89
C LEU A 24 16.68 -11.55 -48.40
N LEU A 25 17.02 -10.27 -48.13
CA LEU A 25 17.41 -9.83 -46.82
C LEU A 25 16.44 -8.81 -46.21
N GLY A 26 15.41 -8.37 -46.95
CA GLY A 26 14.44 -7.39 -46.46
C GLY A 26 15.00 -5.99 -46.19
N VAL A 27 16.20 -5.65 -46.72
CA VAL A 27 16.87 -4.38 -46.52
C VAL A 27 16.35 -3.29 -47.47
N THR A 28 16.40 -2.04 -47.02
CA THR A 28 15.91 -0.87 -47.79
C THR A 28 16.98 -0.26 -48.69
N ASP A 29 16.59 0.52 -49.69
CA ASP A 29 17.54 1.22 -50.62
C ASP A 29 18.54 2.13 -49.92
N PRO A 30 18.17 2.91 -48.85
CA PRO A 30 19.12 3.70 -48.10
C PRO A 30 20.21 2.85 -47.42
N GLU A 31 19.84 1.70 -46.87
CA GLU A 31 20.78 0.77 -46.21
C GLU A 31 21.77 0.15 -47.23
N LEU A 32 21.32 -0.14 -48.42
CA LEU A 32 22.14 -0.77 -49.46
C LEU A 32 23.09 0.22 -50.14
N ARG A 33 22.74 1.51 -50.24
CA ARG A 33 23.52 2.50 -51.01
C ARG A 33 24.51 3.27 -50.14
N GLY A 34 24.59 2.96 -48.84
CA GLY A 34 25.53 3.64 -47.94
C GLY A 34 25.32 5.15 -47.91
N THR A 35 24.10 5.63 -48.16
CA THR A 35 23.80 7.00 -47.87
C THR A 35 23.96 7.13 -46.35
N THR A 36 25.03 7.82 -45.95
CA THR A 36 25.20 8.25 -44.58
C THR A 36 23.85 8.77 -44.14
N PRO A 37 23.19 8.21 -43.12
CA PRO A 37 21.98 8.82 -42.60
C PRO A 37 22.33 10.29 -42.40
N ALA A 38 21.49 11.21 -42.91
CA ALA A 38 21.62 12.62 -42.63
C ALA A 38 22.00 12.72 -41.14
N PRO A 39 23.01 13.52 -40.72
CA PRO A 39 23.44 13.56 -39.35
C PRO A 39 22.14 13.57 -38.53
N VAL A 40 21.89 12.48 -37.78
CA VAL A 40 20.76 12.41 -36.86
C VAL A 40 21.00 13.68 -36.06
N ALA A 41 20.09 14.63 -36.22
CA ALA A 41 20.10 15.86 -35.41
C ALA A 41 20.36 15.34 -34.00
N PRO A 42 21.41 15.83 -33.29
CA PRO A 42 21.77 15.28 -31.98
C PRO A 42 20.47 15.07 -31.24
N ALA A 43 20.21 13.84 -30.81
CA ALA A 43 18.94 13.45 -30.19
C ALA A 43 18.66 14.58 -29.23
N ALA A 44 17.55 15.31 -29.42
CA ALA A 44 17.28 16.58 -28.78
C ALA A 44 17.76 16.41 -27.36
N ASP A 45 18.83 17.11 -27.01
CA ASP A 45 19.63 16.80 -25.83
C ASP A 45 18.63 16.64 -24.70
N GLY A 46 18.67 15.61 -23.91
CA GLY A 46 17.66 15.27 -22.90
C GLY A 46 17.26 16.41 -21.95
N TYR A 47 17.81 17.59 -22.20
CA TYR A 47 17.45 18.88 -21.62
C TYR A 47 16.00 19.30 -21.92
N ASP A 48 15.48 19.12 -23.14
CA ASP A 48 14.10 19.52 -23.46
C ASP A 48 13.10 18.67 -22.70
N GLU A 49 13.35 17.37 -22.57
CA GLU A 49 12.55 16.49 -21.76
C GLU A 49 12.66 16.82 -20.26
N LEU A 50 13.88 17.07 -19.77
CA LEU A 50 14.12 17.49 -18.40
C LEU A 50 13.39 18.80 -18.08
N LEU A 51 13.51 19.82 -18.94
CA LEU A 51 12.83 21.10 -18.76
C LEU A 51 11.32 20.93 -18.76
N SER A 52 10.77 20.14 -19.69
CA SER A 52 9.33 19.84 -19.74
C SER A 52 8.82 19.21 -18.43
N ARG A 53 9.58 18.30 -17.84
CA ARG A 53 9.22 17.66 -16.55
C ARG A 53 9.34 18.64 -15.38
N ILE A 54 10.37 19.50 -15.36
CA ILE A 54 10.52 20.54 -14.34
C ILE A 54 9.38 21.56 -14.45
N ASP A 55 9.03 21.98 -15.65
CA ASP A 55 7.91 22.91 -15.88
C ASP A 55 6.56 22.30 -15.47
N ALA A 56 6.34 21.04 -15.82
CA ALA A 56 5.15 20.30 -15.39
C ALA A 56 5.07 20.20 -13.86
N ALA A 57 6.16 19.84 -13.19
CA ALA A 57 6.21 19.75 -11.73
C ALA A 57 6.07 21.13 -11.06
N SER A 58 6.60 22.19 -11.67
CA SER A 58 6.46 23.57 -11.18
C SER A 58 5.04 24.11 -11.34
N SER A 59 4.24 23.52 -12.26
CA SER A 59 2.83 23.84 -12.47
C SER A 59 1.87 23.13 -11.53
N VAL A 60 2.37 22.22 -10.65
CA VAL A 60 1.54 21.51 -9.69
C VAL A 60 0.90 22.50 -8.70
N SER A 61 -0.36 22.80 -8.93
CA SER A 61 -1.16 23.68 -8.11
C SER A 61 -1.75 22.97 -6.88
N GLU A 62 -2.25 23.73 -5.92
CA GLU A 62 -2.99 23.17 -4.78
C GLU A 62 -4.19 22.30 -5.23
N SER A 63 -4.86 22.71 -6.33
CA SER A 63 -5.97 21.93 -6.88
C SER A 63 -5.51 20.59 -7.46
N MET A 64 -4.30 20.51 -8.01
CA MET A 64 -3.73 19.24 -8.49
C MET A 64 -3.32 18.33 -7.33
N VAL A 65 -2.72 18.88 -6.27
CA VAL A 65 -2.43 18.13 -5.03
C VAL A 65 -3.72 17.60 -4.42
N LYS A 66 -4.77 18.44 -4.39
CA LYS A 66 -6.10 17.99 -3.95
C LYS A 66 -6.62 16.84 -4.81
N ALA A 67 -6.48 16.91 -6.13
CA ALA A 67 -6.92 15.84 -7.03
C ALA A 67 -6.15 14.52 -6.77
N PHE A 68 -4.84 14.56 -6.50
CA PHE A 68 -4.08 13.38 -6.07
C PHE A 68 -4.61 12.79 -4.76
N ASN A 69 -4.91 13.63 -3.77
CA ASN A 69 -5.48 13.17 -2.50
C ASN A 69 -6.88 12.57 -2.70
N ASP A 70 -7.75 13.21 -3.49
CA ASP A 70 -9.08 12.71 -3.82
C ASP A 70 -9.01 11.36 -4.55
N GLN A 71 -8.06 11.19 -5.46
CA GLN A 71 -7.80 9.91 -6.13
C GLN A 71 -7.35 8.83 -5.14
N THR A 72 -6.45 9.15 -4.19
CA THR A 72 -6.04 8.22 -3.13
C THR A 72 -7.25 7.79 -2.30
N GLU A 73 -8.14 8.70 -1.92
CA GLU A 73 -9.34 8.38 -1.13
C GLU A 73 -10.37 7.57 -1.94
N LEU A 74 -10.50 7.82 -3.23
CA LEU A 74 -11.31 6.98 -4.11
C LEU A 74 -10.77 5.56 -4.16
N LEU A 75 -9.46 5.39 -4.39
CA LEU A 75 -8.80 4.08 -4.38
C LEU A 75 -8.95 3.37 -3.03
N ARG A 76 -8.86 4.10 -1.92
CA ARG A 76 -9.09 3.56 -0.56
C ARG A 76 -10.52 3.07 -0.38
N THR A 77 -11.50 3.82 -0.88
CA THR A 77 -12.91 3.45 -0.82
C THR A 77 -13.20 2.20 -1.65
N MET A 78 -12.68 2.15 -2.87
CA MET A 78 -12.81 0.97 -3.74
C MET A 78 -12.13 -0.26 -3.12
N ASP A 79 -10.94 -0.10 -2.53
CA ASP A 79 -10.21 -1.17 -1.87
C ASP A 79 -10.99 -1.81 -0.70
N ARG A 80 -11.69 -1.00 0.10
CA ARG A 80 -12.54 -1.51 1.20
C ARG A 80 -13.65 -2.42 0.71
N GLN A 81 -14.21 -2.14 -0.47
CA GLN A 81 -15.35 -2.86 -1.03
C GLN A 81 -14.96 -4.04 -1.92
N MET A 82 -13.99 -3.82 -2.81
CA MET A 82 -13.61 -4.77 -3.86
C MET A 82 -12.29 -5.49 -3.59
N GLY A 83 -11.46 -4.94 -2.70
CA GLY A 83 -10.11 -5.44 -2.41
C GLY A 83 -9.05 -4.95 -3.38
N ALA A 84 -7.79 -5.24 -3.03
CA ALA A 84 -6.61 -4.70 -3.70
C ALA A 84 -6.38 -5.24 -5.13
N ALA A 85 -6.80 -6.47 -5.41
CA ALA A 85 -6.42 -7.18 -6.62
C ALA A 85 -6.85 -6.47 -7.93
N VAL A 86 -7.99 -5.79 -7.90
CA VAL A 86 -8.54 -5.07 -9.07
C VAL A 86 -8.00 -3.64 -9.22
N LEU A 87 -7.20 -3.17 -8.26
CA LEU A 87 -6.72 -1.79 -8.19
C LEU A 87 -5.21 -1.65 -8.44
N VAL A 88 -4.50 -2.75 -8.65
CA VAL A 88 -3.02 -2.77 -8.74
C VAL A 88 -2.50 -1.81 -9.81
N ASP A 89 -3.05 -1.84 -11.01
CA ASP A 89 -2.58 -1.01 -12.13
C ASP A 89 -2.89 0.47 -11.89
N GLN A 90 -4.08 0.77 -11.37
CA GLN A 90 -4.49 2.14 -11.04
C GLN A 90 -3.60 2.73 -9.94
N MET A 91 -3.32 1.96 -8.88
CA MET A 91 -2.43 2.37 -7.80
C MET A 91 -1.00 2.56 -8.31
N THR A 92 -0.51 1.67 -9.17
CA THR A 92 0.82 1.78 -9.77
C THR A 92 0.96 3.06 -10.58
N GLY A 93 -0.01 3.35 -11.46
CA GLY A 93 -0.03 4.59 -12.24
C GLY A 93 -0.13 5.84 -11.36
N HIS A 94 -0.93 5.78 -10.30
CA HIS A 94 -1.09 6.89 -9.34
C HIS A 94 0.22 7.18 -8.60
N LEU A 95 0.90 6.15 -8.09
CA LEU A 95 2.21 6.32 -7.45
C LEU A 95 3.26 6.86 -8.40
N ALA A 96 3.32 6.34 -9.64
CA ALA A 96 4.26 6.82 -10.64
C ALA A 96 4.08 8.31 -10.95
N ALA A 97 2.83 8.78 -11.07
CA ALA A 97 2.52 10.19 -11.28
C ALA A 97 2.96 11.08 -10.10
N LEU A 98 2.75 10.62 -8.85
CA LEU A 98 3.18 11.32 -7.65
C LEU A 98 4.72 11.35 -7.52
N GLU A 99 5.38 10.23 -7.80
CA GLU A 99 6.85 10.15 -7.78
C GLU A 99 7.47 11.05 -8.86
N ASP A 100 6.90 11.07 -10.05
CA ASP A 100 7.37 11.95 -11.13
C ASP A 100 7.19 13.42 -10.74
N ALA A 101 6.02 13.81 -10.25
CA ALA A 101 5.78 15.17 -9.77
C ALA A 101 6.73 15.56 -8.62
N LEU A 102 7.04 14.65 -7.70
CA LEU A 102 7.95 14.92 -6.59
C LEU A 102 9.41 15.03 -7.07
N ASN A 103 9.84 14.17 -7.97
CA ASN A 103 11.23 14.12 -8.45
C ASN A 103 11.66 15.41 -9.17
N PHE A 104 10.73 16.07 -9.87
CA PHE A 104 11.00 17.29 -10.62
C PHE A 104 10.54 18.57 -9.91
N ALA A 105 9.88 18.47 -8.74
CA ALA A 105 9.56 19.62 -7.91
C ALA A 105 10.84 20.20 -7.27
N VAL A 106 11.25 21.40 -7.70
CA VAL A 106 12.53 22.00 -7.30
C VAL A 106 12.43 22.69 -5.93
N LEU A 107 11.34 23.42 -5.70
CA LEU A 107 11.17 24.24 -4.48
C LEU A 107 10.51 23.48 -3.35
N PRO A 108 10.93 23.66 -2.08
CA PRO A 108 10.30 23.00 -0.93
C PRO A 108 8.80 23.24 -0.82
N THR A 109 8.33 24.42 -1.20
CA THR A 109 6.90 24.79 -1.20
C THR A 109 6.08 23.97 -2.18
N ALA A 110 6.65 23.57 -3.30
CA ALA A 110 6.03 22.66 -4.27
C ALA A 110 6.19 21.19 -3.85
N ARG A 111 7.36 20.82 -3.31
CA ARG A 111 7.69 19.44 -2.92
C ARG A 111 6.84 18.92 -1.77
N ARG A 112 6.72 19.70 -0.68
CA ARG A 112 6.06 19.26 0.55
C ARG A 112 4.64 18.72 0.35
N PRO A 113 3.72 19.43 -0.35
CA PRO A 113 2.36 18.93 -0.56
C PRO A 113 2.31 17.65 -1.40
N VAL A 114 3.17 17.53 -2.41
CA VAL A 114 3.26 16.33 -3.25
C VAL A 114 3.86 15.16 -2.46
N ALA A 115 4.90 15.41 -1.67
CA ALA A 115 5.50 14.39 -0.80
C ALA A 115 4.49 13.87 0.23
N LEU A 116 3.65 14.75 0.79
CA LEU A 116 2.58 14.36 1.71
C LEU A 116 1.55 13.46 1.03
N ALA A 117 1.11 13.82 -0.19
CA ALA A 117 0.20 13.00 -0.98
C ALA A 117 0.82 11.63 -1.32
N LEU A 118 2.12 11.61 -1.71
CA LEU A 118 2.85 10.37 -1.98
C LEU A 118 2.97 9.49 -0.73
N ALA A 119 3.20 10.07 0.45
CA ALA A 119 3.26 9.31 1.71
C ALA A 119 1.93 8.60 1.99
N GLY A 120 0.80 9.30 1.83
CA GLY A 120 -0.54 8.73 2.01
C GLY A 120 -0.88 7.65 0.99
N ALA A 121 -0.59 7.88 -0.29
CA ALA A 121 -0.82 6.92 -1.37
C ALA A 121 0.06 5.66 -1.22
N SER A 122 1.35 5.84 -0.89
CA SER A 122 2.29 4.73 -0.70
C SER A 122 1.92 3.86 0.50
N THR A 123 1.40 4.45 1.58
CA THR A 123 0.89 3.70 2.74
C THR A 123 -0.31 2.83 2.34
N LEU A 124 -1.25 3.36 1.56
CA LEU A 124 -2.37 2.57 1.02
C LEU A 124 -1.88 1.43 0.11
N ALA A 125 -0.95 1.73 -0.81
CA ALA A 125 -0.37 0.73 -1.71
C ALA A 125 0.36 -0.40 -0.94
N ALA A 126 1.05 -0.05 0.14
CA ALA A 126 1.71 -1.01 1.02
C ALA A 126 0.70 -1.95 1.69
N TRP A 127 -0.39 -1.41 2.22
CA TRP A 127 -1.47 -2.21 2.80
C TRP A 127 -2.12 -3.15 1.78
N GLN A 128 -2.39 -2.65 0.57
CA GLN A 128 -2.89 -3.46 -0.55
C GLN A 128 -1.94 -4.60 -0.91
N ALA A 129 -0.64 -4.34 -0.85
CA ALA A 129 0.38 -5.35 -1.11
C ALA A 129 0.43 -6.43 -0.01
N ILE A 130 0.29 -6.07 1.28
CA ILE A 130 0.16 -7.05 2.38
C ILE A 130 -1.07 -7.93 2.15
N ASP A 131 -2.22 -7.32 1.89
CA ASP A 131 -3.48 -8.05 1.72
C ASP A 131 -3.43 -9.02 0.54
N SER A 132 -2.72 -8.63 -0.53
CA SER A 132 -2.46 -9.47 -1.70
C SER A 132 -1.34 -10.51 -1.49
N GLY A 133 -0.69 -10.55 -0.33
CA GLY A 133 0.41 -11.47 -0.01
C GLY A 133 1.76 -11.10 -0.64
N ALA A 134 1.89 -9.89 -1.21
CA ALA A 134 3.12 -9.38 -1.82
C ALA A 134 3.98 -8.62 -0.78
N VAL A 135 4.47 -9.35 0.22
CA VAL A 135 5.09 -8.81 1.46
C VAL A 135 6.31 -7.93 1.16
N GLU A 136 7.18 -8.34 0.21
CA GLU A 136 8.34 -7.54 -0.18
C GLU A 136 7.94 -6.21 -0.86
N ARG A 137 6.88 -6.24 -1.69
CA ARG A 137 6.34 -5.03 -2.32
C ARG A 137 5.74 -4.10 -1.26
N ALA A 138 5.04 -4.65 -0.27
CA ALA A 138 4.52 -3.89 0.87
C ALA A 138 5.66 -3.17 1.62
N TRP A 139 6.75 -3.89 1.90
CA TRP A 139 7.92 -3.31 2.55
C TRP A 139 8.47 -2.11 1.77
N ARG A 140 8.66 -2.27 0.45
CA ARG A 140 9.16 -1.17 -0.42
C ARG A 140 8.24 0.04 -0.44
N HIS A 141 6.92 -0.17 -0.46
CA HIS A 141 5.95 0.93 -0.42
C HIS A 141 5.95 1.64 0.94
N TYR A 142 6.11 0.93 2.07
CA TYR A 142 6.28 1.60 3.37
C TYR A 142 7.60 2.37 3.46
N GLU A 143 8.69 1.86 2.90
CA GLU A 143 9.95 2.63 2.82
C GLU A 143 9.78 3.91 1.97
N LEU A 144 9.04 3.83 0.86
CA LEU A 144 8.68 5.00 0.05
C LEU A 144 7.83 5.98 0.86
N ALA A 145 6.79 5.51 1.54
CA ALA A 145 5.93 6.33 2.39
C ALA A 145 6.71 7.07 3.48
N LYS A 146 7.62 6.36 4.16
CA LYS A 146 8.48 6.96 5.20
C LYS A 146 9.45 8.01 4.65
N ARG A 147 10.04 7.78 3.46
CA ARG A 147 10.89 8.78 2.81
C ARG A 147 10.09 10.01 2.43
N ALA A 148 8.94 9.83 1.79
CA ALA A 148 8.06 10.92 1.39
C ALA A 148 7.54 11.72 2.61
N ALA A 149 7.20 11.04 3.71
CA ALA A 149 6.77 11.69 4.94
C ALA A 149 7.89 12.53 5.59
N ARG A 150 9.16 12.09 5.51
CA ARG A 150 10.30 12.88 5.96
C ARG A 150 10.56 14.09 5.05
N ASP A 151 10.45 13.91 3.74
CA ASP A 151 10.59 14.98 2.74
C ASP A 151 9.50 16.07 2.92
N ALA A 152 8.30 15.64 3.35
CA ALA A 152 7.20 16.54 3.70
C ALA A 152 7.32 17.15 5.12
N GLU A 153 8.29 16.76 5.93
CA GLU A 153 8.37 17.09 7.36
C GLU A 153 7.07 16.79 8.12
N ALA A 154 6.47 15.62 7.83
CA ALA A 154 5.17 15.22 8.34
C ALA A 154 5.28 14.03 9.33
N PRO A 155 5.56 14.28 10.62
CA PRO A 155 5.80 13.23 11.62
C PRO A 155 4.59 12.32 11.83
N MET A 156 3.37 12.80 11.64
CA MET A 156 2.15 11.99 11.75
C MET A 156 2.09 10.91 10.65
N TYR A 157 2.39 11.29 9.39
CA TYR A 157 2.43 10.34 8.26
C TYR A 157 3.59 9.36 8.40
N LEU A 158 4.74 9.83 8.90
CA LEU A 158 5.88 8.96 9.19
C LEU A 158 5.52 7.91 10.25
N ALA A 159 4.92 8.32 11.36
CA ALA A 159 4.50 7.43 12.44
C ALA A 159 3.46 6.41 11.97
N HIS A 160 2.48 6.83 11.17
CA HIS A 160 1.47 5.94 10.60
C HIS A 160 2.12 4.88 9.69
N ALA A 161 2.99 5.29 8.77
CA ALA A 161 3.68 4.37 7.87
C ALA A 161 4.59 3.37 8.63
N MET A 162 5.28 3.82 9.69
CA MET A 162 6.07 2.95 10.57
C MET A 162 5.19 1.91 11.27
N ALA A 163 4.07 2.35 11.85
CA ALA A 163 3.18 1.46 12.58
C ALA A 163 2.46 0.45 11.66
N GLU A 164 2.06 0.86 10.45
CA GLU A 164 1.54 -0.09 9.47
C GLU A 164 2.62 -1.07 8.95
N GLN A 165 3.88 -0.62 8.84
CA GLN A 165 4.98 -1.52 8.47
C GLN A 165 5.20 -2.64 9.50
N ALA A 166 4.81 -2.43 10.77
CA ALA A 166 4.88 -3.45 11.80
C ALA A 166 4.06 -4.71 11.45
N TYR A 167 2.98 -4.56 10.68
CA TYR A 167 2.21 -5.72 10.18
C TYR A 167 3.02 -6.58 9.22
N VAL A 168 3.94 -6.00 8.43
CA VAL A 168 4.87 -6.76 7.58
C VAL A 168 5.82 -7.58 8.44
N LEU A 169 6.32 -7.02 9.53
CA LEU A 169 7.19 -7.72 10.48
C LEU A 169 6.43 -8.87 11.16
N CYS A 170 5.18 -8.65 11.54
CA CYS A 170 4.33 -9.68 12.12
C CYS A 170 4.10 -10.83 11.14
N GLU A 171 3.76 -10.56 9.88
CA GLU A 171 3.60 -11.58 8.83
C GLU A 171 4.91 -12.33 8.53
N ALA A 172 6.05 -11.67 8.74
CA ALA A 172 7.39 -12.28 8.63
C ALA A 172 7.83 -13.05 9.90
N GLY A 173 6.95 -13.21 10.90
CA GLY A 173 7.26 -13.92 12.14
C GLY A 173 8.19 -13.15 13.09
N ARG A 174 8.16 -11.82 13.03
CA ARG A 174 8.95 -10.92 13.89
C ARG A 174 8.07 -9.95 14.69
N PRO A 175 7.07 -10.42 15.44
CA PRO A 175 6.12 -9.54 16.12
C PRO A 175 6.78 -8.63 17.17
N THR A 176 7.83 -9.08 17.85
CA THR A 176 8.58 -8.25 18.81
C THR A 176 9.19 -7.02 18.16
N LEU A 177 9.80 -7.16 16.97
CA LEU A 177 10.27 -6.00 16.20
C LEU A 177 9.09 -5.11 15.75
N GLY A 178 7.93 -5.69 15.50
CA GLY A 178 6.69 -4.95 15.25
C GLY A 178 6.30 -4.07 16.44
N VAL A 179 6.35 -4.60 17.66
CA VAL A 179 6.12 -3.82 18.90
C VAL A 179 7.09 -2.66 19.00
N ASP A 180 8.39 -2.91 18.82
CA ASP A 180 9.42 -1.88 18.91
C ASP A 180 9.19 -0.77 17.88
N LEU A 181 8.83 -1.13 16.64
CA LEU A 181 8.57 -0.19 15.57
C LEU A 181 7.34 0.68 15.84
N VAL A 182 6.24 0.11 16.36
CA VAL A 182 5.04 0.89 16.73
C VAL A 182 5.33 1.82 17.91
N ARG A 183 6.12 1.37 18.90
CA ARG A 183 6.56 2.22 20.01
C ARG A 183 7.43 3.38 19.53
N ASP A 184 8.29 3.15 18.55
CA ASP A 184 9.07 4.20 17.92
C ASP A 184 8.20 5.19 17.13
N ALA A 185 7.21 4.69 16.39
CA ALA A 185 6.22 5.52 15.71
C ALA A 185 5.49 6.46 16.70
N ARG A 186 5.10 5.96 17.86
CA ARG A 186 4.47 6.76 18.91
C ARG A 186 5.41 7.84 19.47
N ARG A 187 6.70 7.51 19.65
CA ARG A 187 7.71 8.50 20.05
C ARG A 187 7.91 9.58 18.99
N THR A 188 7.92 9.17 17.71
CA THR A 188 8.10 10.07 16.57
C THR A 188 6.99 11.13 16.50
N VAL A 189 5.74 10.74 16.72
CA VAL A 189 4.62 11.69 16.68
C VAL A 189 4.47 12.48 17.98
N GLY A 190 4.83 11.91 19.12
CA GLY A 190 4.75 12.54 20.44
C GLY A 190 3.38 13.16 20.73
N GLN A 191 3.39 14.40 21.23
CA GLN A 191 2.17 15.14 21.53
C GLN A 191 1.57 15.87 20.32
N ALA A 192 2.30 15.96 19.20
CA ALA A 192 1.84 16.62 17.97
C ALA A 192 0.77 15.81 17.21
N GLY A 193 0.63 14.52 17.52
CA GLY A 193 -0.38 13.65 16.89
C GLY A 193 -1.79 13.99 17.36
N SER A 194 -2.74 13.87 16.41
CA SER A 194 -4.17 13.96 16.76
C SER A 194 -4.56 12.87 17.76
N ALA A 195 -5.64 13.11 18.48
CA ALA A 195 -6.18 12.12 19.43
C ALA A 195 -6.54 10.80 18.72
N ARG A 196 -7.08 10.89 17.51
CA ARG A 196 -7.46 9.72 16.69
C ARG A 196 -6.24 8.92 16.23
N LEU A 197 -5.17 9.59 15.77
CA LEU A 197 -3.91 8.91 15.42
C LEU A 197 -3.29 8.24 16.65
N ARG A 198 -3.30 8.89 17.82
CA ARG A 198 -2.80 8.27 19.06
C ARG A 198 -3.59 7.02 19.43
N ALA A 199 -4.93 7.08 19.36
CA ALA A 199 -5.78 5.91 19.59
C ALA A 199 -5.46 4.77 18.62
N TRP A 200 -5.28 5.11 17.34
CA TRP A 200 -4.91 4.15 16.30
C TRP A 200 -3.55 3.49 16.57
N LEU A 201 -2.54 4.29 16.93
CA LEU A 201 -1.18 3.78 17.24
C LEU A 201 -1.19 2.87 18.48
N TYR A 202 -1.96 3.20 19.52
CA TYR A 202 -2.13 2.34 20.67
C TYR A 202 -2.85 1.02 20.32
N ALA A 203 -3.88 1.07 19.47
CA ALA A 203 -4.56 -0.14 19.01
C ALA A 203 -3.63 -1.05 18.19
N ALA A 204 -2.79 -0.46 17.33
CA ALA A 204 -1.77 -1.20 16.58
C ALA A 204 -0.70 -1.80 17.53
N GLU A 205 -0.24 -1.07 18.55
CA GLU A 205 0.67 -1.60 19.58
C GLU A 205 0.06 -2.80 20.30
N ALA A 206 -1.22 -2.70 20.69
CA ALA A 206 -1.92 -3.80 21.37
C ALA A 206 -1.95 -5.06 20.51
N GLU A 207 -2.24 -4.95 19.21
CA GLU A 207 -2.26 -6.09 18.30
C GLU A 207 -0.85 -6.70 18.15
N MET A 208 0.19 -5.88 17.99
CA MET A 208 1.58 -6.37 17.94
C MET A 208 2.00 -7.05 19.24
N CYS A 209 1.63 -6.49 20.40
CA CYS A 209 1.88 -7.10 21.71
C CYS A 209 1.16 -8.45 21.86
N ALA A 210 -0.09 -8.57 21.39
CA ALA A 210 -0.82 -9.84 21.40
C ALA A 210 -0.09 -10.91 20.57
N HIS A 211 0.34 -10.57 19.36
CA HIS A 211 1.13 -11.45 18.51
C HIS A 211 2.51 -11.80 19.10
N ALA A 212 3.09 -10.93 19.92
CA ALA A 212 4.37 -11.15 20.59
C ALA A 212 4.23 -11.94 21.92
N GLY A 213 3.00 -12.28 22.33
CA GLY A 213 2.77 -12.97 23.61
C GLY A 213 3.02 -12.09 24.84
N MET A 214 2.71 -10.79 24.75
CA MET A 214 2.92 -9.79 25.80
C MET A 214 1.56 -9.30 26.36
N PRO A 215 0.81 -10.11 27.13
CA PRO A 215 -0.59 -9.83 27.47
C PRO A 215 -0.78 -8.55 28.30
N ASP A 216 0.14 -8.24 29.23
CA ASP A 216 0.00 -7.06 30.08
C ASP A 216 0.27 -5.76 29.32
N ASP A 217 1.26 -5.76 28.42
CA ASP A 217 1.51 -4.63 27.51
C ASP A 217 0.34 -4.42 26.56
N CYS A 218 -0.21 -5.52 26.07
CA CYS A 218 -1.38 -5.52 25.21
C CYS A 218 -2.59 -4.86 25.87
N ARG A 219 -2.95 -5.24 27.08
CA ARG A 219 -4.07 -4.64 27.82
C ARG A 219 -3.84 -3.15 28.09
N ARG A 220 -2.63 -2.77 28.54
CA ARG A 220 -2.30 -1.35 28.74
C ARG A 220 -2.43 -0.52 27.45
N ALA A 221 -2.03 -1.07 26.32
CA ALA A 221 -2.15 -0.39 25.04
C ALA A 221 -3.62 -0.28 24.60
N LEU A 222 -4.45 -1.31 24.80
CA LEU A 222 -5.89 -1.23 24.55
C LEU A 222 -6.58 -0.16 25.39
N ASP A 223 -6.32 -0.13 26.69
CA ASP A 223 -6.88 0.88 27.60
C ASP A 223 -6.50 2.29 27.14
N ALA A 224 -5.24 2.48 26.74
CA ALA A 224 -4.75 3.75 26.21
C ALA A 224 -5.40 4.13 24.87
N ALA A 225 -5.69 3.15 24.00
CA ALA A 225 -6.41 3.38 22.75
C ALA A 225 -7.84 3.86 23.03
N MET A 226 -8.55 3.17 23.93
CA MET A 226 -9.92 3.53 24.33
C MET A 226 -9.99 4.92 24.99
N ALA A 227 -9.02 5.25 25.85
CA ALA A 227 -8.95 6.55 26.48
C ALA A 227 -8.56 7.70 25.53
N SER A 228 -7.94 7.38 24.38
CA SER A 228 -7.46 8.38 23.42
C SER A 228 -8.44 8.69 22.31
N ILE A 229 -9.44 7.81 22.05
CA ILE A 229 -10.39 8.04 20.96
C ILE A 229 -11.27 9.25 21.27
N PRO A 230 -11.40 10.23 20.32
CA PRO A 230 -12.26 11.38 20.54
C PRO A 230 -13.73 10.95 20.65
N PRO A 231 -14.52 11.57 21.52
CA PRO A 231 -15.96 11.35 21.57
C PRO A 231 -16.62 11.93 20.31
N GLY A 232 -17.70 11.28 19.85
CA GLY A 232 -18.52 11.77 18.73
C GLY A 232 -18.65 10.78 17.56
N PRO A 233 -19.50 11.09 16.61
CA PRO A 233 -19.81 10.20 15.47
C PRO A 233 -18.73 10.24 14.37
N GLU A 234 -17.78 11.16 14.44
CA GLU A 234 -16.73 11.32 13.44
C GLU A 234 -15.82 10.11 13.42
N ASP A 235 -15.52 9.65 12.23
CA ASP A 235 -14.74 8.42 11.99
C ASP A 235 -13.38 8.69 11.33
N ARG A 236 -13.16 9.91 10.81
CA ARG A 236 -11.93 10.32 10.13
C ARG A 236 -11.15 11.35 10.94
N ASP A 237 -9.85 11.28 10.79
CA ASP A 237 -8.96 12.32 11.31
C ASP A 237 -8.99 13.54 10.38
N PRO A 238 -9.21 14.76 10.91
CA PRO A 238 -9.30 15.96 10.08
C PRO A 238 -7.97 16.31 9.41
N ASP A 239 -6.84 16.00 10.08
CA ASP A 239 -5.50 16.33 9.60
C ASP A 239 -4.87 15.18 8.79
N MET A 240 -5.46 13.99 8.87
CA MET A 240 -4.92 12.78 8.26
C MET A 240 -6.03 11.83 7.79
N LEU A 241 -6.58 12.08 6.61
CA LEU A 241 -7.71 11.34 6.03
C LEU A 241 -7.48 9.82 5.93
N SER A 242 -6.22 9.37 5.94
CA SER A 242 -5.87 7.96 5.96
C SER A 242 -6.24 7.26 7.26
N ILE A 243 -6.36 8.00 8.38
CA ILE A 243 -6.76 7.47 9.68
C ILE A 243 -8.28 7.44 9.76
N PHE A 244 -8.81 6.23 9.65
CA PHE A 244 -10.22 5.93 9.85
C PHE A 244 -10.35 5.08 11.11
N LEU A 245 -10.89 5.67 12.17
CA LEU A 245 -11.10 4.99 13.45
C LEU A 245 -12.35 5.53 14.14
N ASN A 246 -13.34 4.68 14.29
CA ASN A 246 -14.53 4.92 15.09
C ASN A 246 -14.68 3.82 16.16
N GLY A 247 -15.74 3.89 16.97
CA GLY A 247 -16.00 2.92 18.03
C GLY A 247 -16.08 1.48 17.52
N ALA A 248 -16.72 1.22 16.36
CA ALA A 248 -16.84 -0.12 15.81
C ALA A 248 -15.48 -0.68 15.33
N HIS A 249 -14.64 0.16 14.74
CA HIS A 249 -13.28 -0.23 14.34
C HIS A 249 -12.40 -0.51 15.56
N LEU A 250 -12.50 0.30 16.62
CA LEU A 250 -11.76 0.06 17.85
C LEU A 250 -12.27 -1.20 18.57
N ALA A 251 -13.59 -1.43 18.60
CA ALA A 251 -14.17 -2.66 19.13
C ALA A 251 -13.70 -3.90 18.36
N ARG A 252 -13.55 -3.81 17.05
CA ARG A 252 -12.94 -4.87 16.23
C ARG A 252 -11.52 -5.18 16.67
N TRP A 253 -10.68 -4.16 16.85
CA TRP A 253 -9.32 -4.36 17.37
C TRP A 253 -9.31 -4.99 18.75
N HIS A 254 -10.15 -4.48 19.65
CA HIS A 254 -10.31 -5.03 20.98
C HIS A 254 -10.67 -6.53 20.93
N GLY A 255 -11.70 -6.89 20.18
CA GLY A 255 -12.10 -8.29 20.00
C GLY A 255 -11.04 -9.19 19.35
N ASN A 256 -10.33 -8.67 18.34
CA ASN A 256 -9.21 -9.39 17.71
C ASN A 256 -8.10 -9.69 18.72
N VAL A 257 -7.71 -8.70 19.51
CA VAL A 257 -6.68 -8.83 20.54
C VAL A 257 -7.11 -9.86 21.62
N LEU A 258 -8.34 -9.79 22.10
CA LEU A 258 -8.87 -10.78 23.05
C LEU A 258 -8.85 -12.20 22.45
N ALA A 259 -9.22 -12.35 21.18
CA ALA A 259 -9.17 -13.64 20.48
C ALA A 259 -7.74 -14.18 20.34
N LEU A 260 -6.76 -13.31 20.10
CA LEU A 260 -5.33 -13.67 20.06
C LEU A 260 -4.81 -14.11 21.42
N LEU A 261 -5.28 -13.49 22.50
CA LEU A 261 -4.94 -13.84 23.88
C LEU A 261 -5.69 -15.07 24.41
N GLY A 262 -6.69 -15.57 23.68
CA GLY A 262 -7.55 -16.67 24.12
C GLY A 262 -8.53 -16.26 25.21
N ASP A 263 -8.89 -14.97 25.29
CA ASP A 263 -9.80 -14.43 26.30
C ASP A 263 -11.25 -14.78 25.96
N GLY A 264 -12.04 -15.21 26.97
CA GLY A 264 -13.44 -15.63 26.82
C GLY A 264 -14.38 -14.50 26.34
N ASP A 265 -14.04 -13.24 26.63
CA ASP A 265 -14.87 -12.08 26.27
C ASP A 265 -14.72 -11.68 24.78
N ALA A 266 -13.79 -12.32 24.06
CA ALA A 266 -13.55 -12.07 22.65
C ALA A 266 -14.82 -12.22 21.80
N VAL A 267 -15.59 -13.28 22.03
CA VAL A 267 -16.79 -13.60 21.25
C VAL A 267 -17.83 -12.46 21.35
N THR A 268 -18.14 -12.01 22.58
CA THR A 268 -19.10 -10.93 22.80
C THR A 268 -18.64 -9.63 22.15
N SER A 269 -17.36 -9.28 22.33
CA SER A 269 -16.75 -8.08 21.77
C SER A 269 -16.79 -8.09 20.23
N LEU A 270 -16.47 -9.23 19.62
CA LEU A 270 -16.43 -9.37 18.15
C LEU A 270 -17.83 -9.36 17.51
N TYR A 271 -18.86 -9.94 18.17
CA TYR A 271 -20.23 -9.82 17.67
C TYR A 271 -20.72 -8.38 17.72
N GLY A 272 -20.47 -7.64 18.81
CA GLY A 272 -20.80 -6.22 18.89
C GLY A 272 -20.09 -5.39 17.80
N ALA A 273 -18.83 -5.71 17.52
CA ALA A 273 -18.09 -5.07 16.44
C ALA A 273 -18.66 -5.41 15.04
N LEU A 274 -19.14 -6.64 14.85
CA LEU A 274 -19.74 -7.09 13.58
C LEU A 274 -21.10 -6.43 13.31
N GLU A 275 -21.92 -6.25 14.35
CA GLU A 275 -23.20 -5.53 14.27
C GLU A 275 -23.01 -4.05 13.93
N GLY A 276 -22.02 -3.40 14.55
CA GLY A 276 -21.69 -2.00 14.31
C GLY A 276 -20.91 -1.72 13.03
N MET A 277 -20.42 -2.74 12.31
CA MET A 277 -19.58 -2.58 11.13
C MET A 277 -20.41 -2.37 9.88
N ASP A 278 -20.18 -1.25 9.18
CA ASP A 278 -20.81 -0.99 7.89
C ASP A 278 -20.60 -2.16 6.91
N PRO A 279 -21.70 -2.69 6.30
CA PRO A 279 -21.61 -3.80 5.35
C PRO A 279 -20.68 -3.60 4.16
N THR A 280 -20.39 -2.36 3.79
CA THR A 280 -19.48 -2.02 2.69
C THR A 280 -18.02 -2.30 3.01
N PHE A 281 -17.64 -2.45 4.29
CA PHE A 281 -16.29 -2.81 4.71
C PHE A 281 -16.04 -4.32 4.59
N VAL A 282 -16.15 -4.84 3.38
CA VAL A 282 -16.11 -6.29 3.09
C VAL A 282 -14.86 -6.97 3.65
N ARG A 283 -13.68 -6.34 3.46
CA ARG A 283 -12.41 -6.89 3.96
C ARG A 283 -12.34 -6.89 5.50
N ALA A 284 -12.82 -5.83 6.16
CA ALA A 284 -12.85 -5.78 7.63
C ALA A 284 -13.80 -6.85 8.21
N ARG A 285 -14.94 -7.07 7.56
CA ARG A 285 -15.88 -8.13 7.94
C ARG A 285 -15.29 -9.52 7.74
N ALA A 286 -14.49 -9.75 6.67
CA ALA A 286 -13.75 -11.00 6.52
C ALA A 286 -12.81 -11.26 7.72
N GLY A 287 -12.09 -10.21 8.16
CA GLY A 287 -11.26 -10.27 9.37
C GLY A 287 -12.07 -10.59 10.62
N LEU A 288 -13.19 -9.89 10.86
CA LEU A 288 -14.08 -10.16 12.01
C LEU A 288 -14.56 -11.61 12.07
N HIS A 289 -14.99 -12.18 10.94
CA HIS A 289 -15.38 -13.58 10.91
C HIS A 289 -14.20 -14.53 11.16
N THR A 290 -12.98 -14.17 10.71
CA THR A 290 -11.77 -14.95 11.01
C THR A 290 -11.46 -14.90 12.52
N ASP A 291 -11.58 -13.73 13.13
CA ASP A 291 -11.34 -13.51 14.56
C ASP A 291 -12.40 -14.24 15.43
N LEU A 292 -13.68 -14.20 15.02
CA LEU A 292 -14.75 -14.98 15.66
C LEU A 292 -14.48 -16.48 15.58
N ALA A 293 -14.06 -16.98 14.42
CA ALA A 293 -13.69 -18.38 14.29
C ALA A 293 -12.54 -18.77 15.23
N GLN A 294 -11.54 -17.93 15.38
CA GLN A 294 -10.44 -18.15 16.31
C GLN A 294 -10.94 -18.17 17.77
N ALA A 295 -11.81 -17.23 18.14
CA ALA A 295 -12.38 -17.16 19.49
C ALA A 295 -13.23 -18.40 19.82
N HIS A 296 -14.10 -18.83 18.90
CA HIS A 296 -14.89 -20.06 19.05
C HIS A 296 -14.04 -21.33 19.13
N LEU A 297 -12.96 -21.43 18.33
CA LEU A 297 -12.00 -22.54 18.43
C LEU A 297 -11.34 -22.62 19.81
N THR A 298 -11.02 -21.47 20.41
CA THR A 298 -10.45 -21.42 21.77
C THR A 298 -11.43 -21.95 22.82
N ARG A 299 -12.74 -21.80 22.58
CA ARG A 299 -13.82 -22.27 23.45
C ARG A 299 -14.30 -23.70 23.11
N ALA A 300 -13.67 -24.36 22.12
CA ALA A 300 -14.08 -25.64 21.57
C ALA A 300 -15.51 -25.64 20.98
N GLU A 301 -16.00 -24.51 20.52
CA GLU A 301 -17.30 -24.31 19.87
C GLU A 301 -17.13 -24.50 18.35
N TYR A 302 -16.95 -25.77 17.92
CA TYR A 302 -16.48 -26.10 16.56
C TYR A 302 -17.50 -25.77 15.45
N ASP A 303 -18.81 -25.89 15.72
CA ASP A 303 -19.87 -25.61 14.74
C ASP A 303 -19.93 -24.11 14.42
N ASP A 304 -19.80 -23.25 15.44
CA ASP A 304 -19.76 -21.81 15.29
C ASP A 304 -18.46 -21.38 14.57
N ALA A 305 -17.33 -21.94 14.97
CA ALA A 305 -16.06 -21.72 14.31
C ALA A 305 -16.12 -22.05 12.82
N HIS A 306 -16.69 -23.22 12.46
CA HIS A 306 -16.87 -23.63 11.08
C HIS A 306 -17.78 -22.67 10.30
N THR A 307 -18.85 -22.18 10.91
CA THR A 307 -19.77 -21.22 10.31
C THR A 307 -19.06 -19.91 9.99
N HIS A 308 -18.27 -19.38 10.93
CA HIS A 308 -17.51 -18.16 10.71
C HIS A 308 -16.38 -18.34 9.69
N LEU A 309 -15.68 -19.47 9.66
CA LEU A 309 -14.66 -19.75 8.63
C LEU A 309 -15.25 -19.78 7.22
N ARG A 310 -16.47 -20.32 7.04
CA ARG A 310 -17.16 -20.29 5.73
C ARG A 310 -17.46 -18.85 5.31
N GLN A 311 -17.96 -18.01 6.20
CA GLN A 311 -18.23 -16.60 5.91
C GLN A 311 -16.94 -15.82 5.61
N ALA A 312 -15.90 -16.01 6.42
CA ALA A 312 -14.59 -15.40 6.20
C ALA A 312 -14.02 -15.77 4.83
N ARG A 313 -14.08 -17.05 4.45
CA ARG A 313 -13.61 -17.56 3.15
C ARG A 313 -14.37 -16.93 1.98
N LEU A 314 -15.69 -16.81 2.09
CA LEU A 314 -16.52 -16.16 1.07
C LEU A 314 -16.11 -14.71 0.86
N LEU A 315 -16.00 -13.94 1.94
CA LEU A 315 -15.65 -12.51 1.88
C LEU A 315 -14.20 -12.30 1.43
N ALA A 316 -13.26 -13.12 1.90
CA ALA A 316 -11.86 -13.08 1.48
C ALA A 316 -11.69 -13.44 -0.01
N SER A 317 -12.48 -14.37 -0.52
CA SER A 317 -12.49 -14.71 -1.96
C SER A 317 -13.06 -13.56 -2.79
N ARG A 318 -14.10 -12.91 -2.31
CA ARG A 318 -14.74 -11.77 -2.98
C ARG A 318 -13.79 -10.57 -3.11
N THR A 319 -12.95 -10.32 -2.10
CA THR A 319 -11.96 -9.22 -2.11
C THR A 319 -10.58 -9.61 -2.65
N GLY A 320 -10.36 -10.89 -2.96
CA GLY A 320 -9.05 -11.39 -3.37
C GLY A 320 -7.99 -11.38 -2.25
N SER A 321 -8.39 -11.22 -0.98
CA SER A 321 -7.47 -11.14 0.15
C SER A 321 -6.73 -12.46 0.38
N VAL A 322 -5.45 -12.50 0.02
CA VAL A 322 -4.55 -13.63 0.28
C VAL A 322 -4.28 -13.78 1.77
N ARG A 323 -4.11 -12.65 2.47
CA ARG A 323 -3.87 -12.61 3.92
C ARG A 323 -5.00 -13.30 4.68
N GLN A 324 -6.26 -12.93 4.42
CA GLN A 324 -7.39 -13.54 5.11
C GLN A 324 -7.59 -15.01 4.72
N ARG A 325 -7.40 -15.38 3.46
CA ARG A 325 -7.46 -16.80 3.05
C ARG A 325 -6.45 -17.65 3.80
N ARG A 326 -5.19 -17.20 3.93
CA ARG A 326 -4.16 -17.93 4.72
C ARG A 326 -4.56 -18.10 6.18
N ARG A 327 -5.12 -17.06 6.81
CA ARG A 327 -5.62 -17.16 8.20
C ARG A 327 -6.76 -18.18 8.32
N VAL A 328 -7.73 -18.14 7.39
CA VAL A 328 -8.84 -19.11 7.34
C VAL A 328 -8.32 -20.53 7.18
N ASP A 329 -7.34 -20.77 6.29
CA ASP A 329 -6.78 -22.11 6.06
C ASP A 329 -6.03 -22.63 7.29
N MET A 330 -5.24 -21.77 7.96
CA MET A 330 -4.57 -22.13 9.23
C MET A 330 -5.56 -22.50 10.34
N LEU A 331 -6.67 -21.76 10.47
CA LEU A 331 -7.68 -22.06 11.48
C LEU A 331 -8.51 -23.30 11.11
N SER A 332 -8.81 -23.50 9.81
CA SER A 332 -9.51 -24.69 9.34
C SER A 332 -8.74 -26.00 9.59
N ALA A 333 -7.41 -25.93 9.62
CA ALA A 333 -6.57 -27.09 9.96
C ALA A 333 -6.61 -27.48 11.46
N ARG A 334 -7.26 -26.69 12.31
CA ARG A 334 -7.43 -26.94 13.75
C ARG A 334 -8.82 -27.51 14.10
N LEU A 335 -9.74 -27.58 13.13
CA LEU A 335 -11.04 -28.27 13.23
C LEU A 335 -10.90 -29.77 13.02
#